data_d90ff4effe2c10d37bcaa078bc08fda0
#
_entry.id   d90ff4effe2c10d37bcaa078bc08fda0
#
_cell.length_a   1.000
_cell.length_b   1.000
_cell.length_c   1.000
_cell.angle_alpha   90.00
_cell.angle_beta   90.00
_cell.angle_gamma   90.00
#
_symmetry.space_group_name_H-M   'P 1'
#
loop_
_entity.id
_entity.type
_entity.pdbx_description
1 polymer ?
#
loop_
_entity_poly.entity_id
_entity_poly.type
_entity_poly.pdbx_seq_one_letter_code
_entity_poly.pdbx_strand_id
1 'polypeptide(L)'
;MKLPSKKPKRSRYGAQSTSTAPTAGLKDRLAALKPQRKGKKAGKSAKTEVGTANPNTPKKFERITNETVAAHREEILAGGRKFKHPVQVSRRRVIINTIIVALVAALLLAAVAWQQLYIAQSSNNLLYRMTQIFPVPVASIDGELVRYSDYLVQYRGSKFYLGKYDEIRIDSDDGREQLKHIKRESLNRALVDTYAAKLARQHNIMVSDQDIDTVIEQQRNTANGKISQETYDASSRMMYNWSPSDYRQAVRRSIVRARVAFAVDKTADELQRKAAGLVASSNGEFAKIATQLGGSGRSKPQVGDSGLINLASSYNGLAVSEIAKLEPGKPSGAIKSTTDSGYYFVKVNEKNDSKIRFTYLYIPLTELTKQVAQLKSDGKVQEYIDVPQK
;
A
#
# COMPACT_ATOMS: atom_id res chain seq x y z
N MET A 1 0.00 -27.67 48.64
CA MET A 1 -0.89 -28.23 47.64
C MET A 1 -0.10 -28.33 46.34
N LYS A 2 0.28 -29.54 45.93
CA LYS A 2 1.20 -29.82 44.80
C LYS A 2 0.41 -29.90 43.50
N LEU A 3 0.78 -29.11 42.48
CA LEU A 3 0.26 -29.21 41.11
C LEU A 3 1.13 -30.20 40.29
N PRO A 4 0.55 -31.03 39.43
CA PRO A 4 1.30 -32.00 38.64
C PRO A 4 1.85 -31.42 37.36
N SER A 5 3.14 -31.72 37.11
CA SER A 5 3.87 -31.40 35.89
C SER A 5 3.41 -32.28 34.72
N LYS A 6 2.98 -31.69 33.59
CA LYS A 6 2.77 -32.42 32.34
C LYS A 6 4.01 -32.27 31.45
N LYS A 7 4.63 -33.38 31.11
CA LYS A 7 5.72 -33.50 30.12
C LYS A 7 5.17 -33.36 28.70
N PRO A 8 5.89 -32.72 27.74
CA PRO A 8 5.48 -32.67 26.35
C PRO A 8 5.80 -33.99 25.63
N LYS A 9 4.83 -34.47 24.85
CA LYS A 9 4.99 -35.63 23.94
C LYS A 9 5.86 -35.21 22.71
N ARG A 10 6.96 -35.95 22.51
CA ARG A 10 7.75 -35.96 21.29
C ARG A 10 6.93 -36.65 20.18
N SER A 11 6.62 -35.91 19.10
CA SER A 11 6.17 -36.46 17.82
C SER A 11 7.40 -36.78 16.98
N ARG A 12 7.56 -38.06 16.63
CA ARG A 12 8.51 -38.58 15.64
C ARG A 12 7.90 -38.32 14.26
N TYR A 13 8.57 -37.53 13.42
CA TYR A 13 8.36 -37.58 11.97
C TYR A 13 9.53 -38.30 11.33
N GLY A 14 9.19 -39.42 10.70
CA GLY A 14 10.09 -40.24 9.93
C GLY A 14 10.46 -39.59 8.60
N ALA A 15 11.72 -39.77 8.26
CA ALA A 15 12.26 -39.45 6.94
C ALA A 15 11.68 -40.41 5.88
N GLN A 16 11.19 -39.89 4.76
CA GLN A 16 11.06 -40.65 3.52
C GLN A 16 11.67 -39.88 2.34
N SER A 17 12.46 -40.62 1.66
CA SER A 17 13.34 -40.45 0.53
C SER A 17 12.73 -39.79 -0.73
N THR A 18 13.52 -38.91 -1.29
CA THR A 18 13.85 -38.66 -2.72
C THR A 18 12.99 -39.37 -3.78
N SER A 19 12.30 -38.58 -4.60
CA SER A 19 11.93 -38.94 -5.97
C SER A 19 12.15 -37.72 -6.85
N THR A 20 13.18 -37.83 -7.69
CA THR A 20 13.50 -36.96 -8.82
C THR A 20 12.40 -37.07 -9.88
N ALA A 21 11.76 -35.95 -10.24
CA ALA A 21 10.95 -35.86 -11.44
C ALA A 21 11.67 -35.01 -12.51
N PRO A 22 11.65 -35.41 -13.78
CA PRO A 22 12.42 -34.77 -14.83
C PRO A 22 11.77 -33.49 -15.33
N THR A 23 12.62 -32.50 -15.58
CA THR A 23 12.32 -31.23 -16.25
C THR A 23 11.85 -31.46 -17.70
N ALA A 24 10.56 -31.37 -17.94
CA ALA A 24 10.01 -31.28 -19.28
C ALA A 24 10.06 -29.82 -19.76
N GLY A 25 10.71 -29.66 -20.92
CA GLY A 25 11.03 -28.34 -21.47
C GLY A 25 9.83 -27.52 -21.91
N LEU A 26 10.03 -26.21 -21.86
CA LEU A 26 9.08 -25.14 -22.17
C LEU A 26 8.53 -25.16 -23.62
N LYS A 27 9.03 -26.04 -24.49
CA LYS A 27 8.64 -26.14 -25.89
C LYS A 27 7.34 -26.91 -26.15
N ASP A 28 6.91 -27.77 -25.23
CA ASP A 28 5.72 -28.62 -25.45
C ASP A 28 4.41 -27.94 -25.00
N ARG A 29 4.47 -26.80 -24.33
CA ARG A 29 3.27 -26.04 -23.93
C ARG A 29 2.71 -25.10 -25.00
N LEU A 30 3.45 -24.84 -26.07
CA LEU A 30 3.01 -23.96 -27.18
C LEU A 30 2.29 -24.66 -28.31
N ALA A 31 2.26 -26.00 -28.31
CA ALA A 31 1.59 -26.79 -29.37
C ALA A 31 0.08 -27.03 -29.16
N ALA A 32 -0.45 -26.70 -27.97
CA ALA A 32 -1.84 -26.98 -27.57
C ALA A 32 -2.85 -25.86 -27.87
N LEU A 33 -2.43 -24.76 -28.49
CA LEU A 33 -3.31 -23.61 -28.79
C LEU A 33 -3.55 -23.45 -30.31
N LYS A 34 -3.97 -24.53 -30.99
CA LYS A 34 -4.58 -24.36 -32.30
C LYS A 34 -6.10 -24.33 -32.15
N PRO A 35 -6.80 -23.28 -32.63
CA PRO A 35 -8.25 -23.23 -32.58
C PRO A 35 -8.85 -24.25 -33.58
N GLN A 36 -9.65 -25.17 -33.06
CA GLN A 36 -10.50 -26.03 -33.88
C GLN A 36 -11.52 -25.17 -34.63
N ARG A 37 -11.39 -25.13 -35.97
CA ARG A 37 -12.45 -24.63 -36.83
C ARG A 37 -13.62 -25.61 -36.81
N LYS A 38 -14.68 -25.29 -36.09
CA LYS A 38 -15.98 -25.94 -36.21
C LYS A 38 -16.59 -25.56 -37.57
N GLY A 39 -16.63 -26.50 -38.50
CA GLY A 39 -17.38 -26.37 -39.71
C GLY A 39 -18.89 -26.28 -39.42
N LYS A 40 -19.54 -25.19 -39.81
CA LYS A 40 -20.99 -25.08 -39.87
C LYS A 40 -21.47 -25.79 -41.10
N LYS A 41 -22.15 -26.92 -40.91
CA LYS A 41 -23.07 -27.52 -41.91
C LYS A 41 -24.28 -26.59 -42.02
N ALA A 42 -24.55 -26.06 -43.19
CA ALA A 42 -25.85 -25.58 -43.57
C ALA A 42 -26.28 -26.38 -44.81
N GLY A 43 -27.21 -27.27 -44.57
CA GLY A 43 -27.88 -27.96 -45.67
C GLY A 43 -29.00 -27.10 -46.23
N LYS A 44 -29.19 -27.19 -47.50
CA LYS A 44 -30.52 -27.38 -48.09
C LYS A 44 -30.37 -27.88 -49.54
N SER A 45 -30.97 -29.01 -49.73
CA SER A 45 -31.18 -29.73 -50.95
C SER A 45 -31.85 -28.89 -52.05
N ALA A 46 -31.32 -28.99 -53.26
CA ALA A 46 -32.13 -28.91 -54.45
C ALA A 46 -31.90 -30.20 -55.27
N LYS A 47 -32.96 -30.94 -55.40
CA LYS A 47 -33.06 -32.14 -56.19
C LYS A 47 -32.78 -31.78 -57.68
N THR A 48 -31.76 -32.32 -58.26
CA THR A 48 -31.63 -32.35 -59.73
C THR A 48 -31.38 -33.77 -60.11
N GLU A 49 -32.26 -34.27 -60.99
CA GLU A 49 -32.32 -35.64 -61.46
C GLU A 49 -31.03 -36.07 -62.15
N VAL A 50 -30.56 -37.23 -61.79
CA VAL A 50 -29.44 -37.90 -62.42
C VAL A 50 -29.94 -38.51 -63.74
N GLY A 51 -29.69 -37.84 -64.85
CA GLY A 51 -29.71 -38.43 -66.16
C GLY A 51 -28.45 -39.24 -66.35
N THR A 52 -28.63 -40.57 -66.51
CA THR A 52 -27.58 -41.52 -66.89
C THR A 52 -27.01 -41.17 -68.26
N ALA A 53 -25.84 -40.55 -68.28
CA ALA A 53 -25.08 -40.24 -69.46
C ALA A 53 -24.21 -41.48 -69.81
N ASN A 54 -24.47 -42.07 -70.94
CA ASN A 54 -23.73 -43.15 -71.59
C ASN A 54 -22.30 -42.71 -71.97
N PRO A 55 -21.22 -43.42 -71.65
CA PRO A 55 -19.85 -42.91 -71.75
C PRO A 55 -19.25 -42.89 -73.17
N ASN A 56 -20.06 -43.09 -74.22
CA ASN A 56 -19.54 -43.21 -75.58
C ASN A 56 -20.08 -42.17 -76.58
N THR A 57 -20.46 -40.98 -76.14
CA THR A 57 -20.74 -39.92 -77.12
C THR A 57 -19.55 -38.95 -77.17
N PRO A 58 -18.96 -38.70 -78.37
CA PRO A 58 -17.89 -37.76 -78.56
C PRO A 58 -18.42 -36.37 -78.20
N LYS A 59 -17.80 -35.68 -77.21
CA LYS A 59 -18.11 -34.32 -76.94
C LYS A 59 -17.90 -33.47 -78.18
N LYS A 60 -18.98 -32.95 -78.76
CA LYS A 60 -18.92 -31.94 -79.80
C LYS A 60 -18.18 -30.74 -79.17
N PHE A 61 -16.99 -30.51 -79.69
CA PHE A 61 -16.30 -29.23 -79.37
C PHE A 61 -17.12 -28.14 -80.05
N GLU A 62 -17.73 -27.29 -79.22
CA GLU A 62 -18.36 -26.06 -79.71
C GLU A 62 -17.29 -25.24 -80.46
N ARG A 63 -17.62 -24.83 -81.67
CA ARG A 63 -16.75 -23.98 -82.50
C ARG A 63 -16.51 -22.69 -81.65
N ILE A 64 -15.24 -22.39 -81.40
CA ILE A 64 -14.84 -21.17 -80.84
C ILE A 64 -15.21 -20.01 -81.79
N THR A 65 -16.32 -19.33 -81.51
CA THR A 65 -16.77 -18.15 -82.21
C THR A 65 -16.41 -16.90 -81.43
N ASN A 66 -16.28 -15.78 -82.09
CA ASN A 66 -15.99 -14.48 -81.41
C ASN A 66 -17.01 -14.18 -80.30
N GLU A 67 -18.25 -14.66 -80.41
CA GLU A 67 -19.30 -14.50 -79.42
C GLU A 67 -19.04 -15.35 -78.15
N THR A 68 -18.64 -16.62 -78.34
CA THR A 68 -18.31 -17.48 -77.15
C THR A 68 -17.06 -16.96 -76.42
N VAL A 69 -16.09 -16.39 -77.11
CA VAL A 69 -14.92 -15.77 -76.53
C VAL A 69 -15.31 -14.47 -75.79
N ALA A 70 -16.23 -13.69 -76.35
CA ALA A 70 -16.73 -12.45 -75.71
C ALA A 70 -17.52 -12.78 -74.41
N ALA A 71 -18.43 -13.80 -74.50
CA ALA A 71 -19.18 -14.22 -73.31
C ALA A 71 -18.27 -14.78 -72.20
N HIS A 72 -17.27 -15.59 -72.52
CA HIS A 72 -16.30 -16.12 -71.61
C HIS A 72 -15.41 -15.02 -71.01
N ARG A 73 -15.07 -14.03 -71.82
CA ARG A 73 -14.33 -12.83 -71.36
C ARG A 73 -15.16 -11.97 -70.39
N GLU A 74 -16.45 -11.80 -70.67
CA GLU A 74 -17.36 -11.10 -69.75
C GLU A 74 -17.55 -11.84 -68.43
N GLU A 75 -17.67 -13.19 -68.46
CA GLU A 75 -17.79 -14.01 -67.29
C GLU A 75 -16.52 -13.96 -66.41
N ILE A 76 -15.32 -14.03 -67.03
CA ILE A 76 -14.04 -13.85 -66.34
C ILE A 76 -13.90 -12.44 -65.80
N LEU A 77 -14.30 -11.39 -66.51
CA LEU A 77 -14.28 -10.04 -66.07
C LEU A 77 -15.29 -9.76 -64.95
N ALA A 78 -16.48 -10.35 -65.01
CA ALA A 78 -17.49 -10.28 -63.95
C ALA A 78 -17.02 -11.00 -62.69
N GLY A 79 -16.37 -12.18 -62.83
CA GLY A 79 -15.70 -12.87 -61.73
C GLY A 79 -14.57 -12.06 -61.12
N GLY A 80 -13.72 -11.46 -61.98
CA GLY A 80 -12.63 -10.60 -61.53
C GLY A 80 -13.07 -9.31 -60.84
N ARG A 81 -14.24 -8.77 -61.22
CA ARG A 81 -14.83 -7.60 -60.53
C ARG A 81 -15.32 -7.91 -59.13
N LYS A 82 -15.77 -9.13 -58.86
CA LYS A 82 -16.15 -9.56 -57.49
C LYS A 82 -14.97 -9.65 -56.52
N PHE A 83 -13.74 -9.82 -57.01
CA PHE A 83 -12.53 -9.91 -56.21
C PHE A 83 -11.75 -8.58 -56.09
N LYS A 84 -12.21 -7.53 -56.77
CA LYS A 84 -11.45 -6.28 -56.94
C LYS A 84 -11.91 -5.12 -56.07
N HIS A 85 -12.35 -5.32 -54.85
CA HIS A 85 -12.36 -4.25 -53.86
C HIS A 85 -11.87 -4.82 -52.52
N PRO A 86 -10.55 -4.89 -52.24
CA PRO A 86 -10.14 -4.73 -50.85
C PRO A 86 -10.74 -3.40 -50.44
N VAL A 87 -11.61 -3.42 -49.41
CA VAL A 87 -12.12 -2.19 -48.79
C VAL A 87 -10.91 -1.34 -48.46
N GLN A 88 -10.60 -0.37 -49.33
CA GLN A 88 -9.54 0.60 -49.05
C GLN A 88 -10.06 1.48 -47.92
N VAL A 89 -10.02 0.93 -46.71
CA VAL A 89 -10.23 1.73 -45.51
C VAL A 89 -9.07 2.71 -45.49
N SER A 90 -9.34 3.97 -45.77
CA SER A 90 -8.31 4.98 -45.77
C SER A 90 -7.55 4.90 -44.42
N ARG A 91 -6.20 4.87 -44.48
CA ARG A 91 -5.36 4.77 -43.24
C ARG A 91 -5.84 5.73 -42.14
N ARG A 92 -6.32 6.92 -42.52
CA ARG A 92 -6.91 7.88 -41.58
C ARG A 92 -8.14 7.37 -40.85
N ARG A 93 -9.08 6.68 -41.53
CA ARG A 93 -10.28 6.10 -40.89
C ARG A 93 -9.91 4.97 -39.94
N VAL A 94 -8.93 4.13 -40.29
CA VAL A 94 -8.44 3.08 -39.36
C VAL A 94 -7.85 3.69 -38.12
N ILE A 95 -6.98 4.70 -38.26
CA ILE A 95 -6.36 5.39 -37.15
C ILE A 95 -7.42 6.06 -36.24
N ILE A 96 -8.37 6.78 -36.83
CA ILE A 96 -9.45 7.43 -36.07
C ILE A 96 -10.30 6.41 -35.32
N ASN A 97 -10.71 5.31 -35.98
CA ASN A 97 -11.50 4.27 -35.33
C ASN A 97 -10.70 3.58 -34.20
N THR A 98 -9.40 3.32 -34.39
CA THR A 98 -8.54 2.76 -33.35
C THR A 98 -8.44 3.71 -32.15
N ILE A 99 -8.29 5.02 -32.38
CA ILE A 99 -8.28 6.04 -31.31
C ILE A 99 -9.63 6.06 -30.58
N ILE A 100 -10.75 6.03 -31.30
CA ILE A 100 -12.09 6.02 -30.70
C ILE A 100 -12.27 4.76 -29.84
N VAL A 101 -11.92 3.58 -30.35
CA VAL A 101 -12.00 2.31 -29.61
C VAL A 101 -11.11 2.36 -28.37
N ALA A 102 -9.88 2.90 -28.49
CA ALA A 102 -8.97 3.05 -27.36
C ALA A 102 -9.53 4.01 -26.29
N LEU A 103 -10.15 5.13 -26.70
CA LEU A 103 -10.81 6.07 -25.78
C LEU A 103 -12.00 5.43 -25.08
N VAL A 104 -12.86 4.73 -25.79
CA VAL A 104 -14.02 4.01 -25.21
C VAL A 104 -13.53 2.96 -24.22
N ALA A 105 -12.52 2.18 -24.58
CA ALA A 105 -11.91 1.20 -23.67
C ALA A 105 -11.32 1.85 -22.42
N ALA A 106 -10.62 2.98 -22.57
CA ALA A 106 -10.09 3.74 -21.45
C ALA A 106 -11.19 4.28 -20.52
N LEU A 107 -12.30 4.79 -21.07
CA LEU A 107 -13.45 5.25 -20.30
C LEU A 107 -14.13 4.11 -19.53
N LEU A 108 -14.29 2.93 -20.15
CA LEU A 108 -14.84 1.74 -19.48
C LEU A 108 -13.92 1.28 -18.35
N LEU A 109 -12.61 1.23 -18.57
CA LEU A 109 -11.65 0.91 -17.51
C LEU A 109 -11.67 1.93 -16.37
N ALA A 110 -11.79 3.22 -16.68
CA ALA A 110 -11.92 4.28 -15.68
C ALA A 110 -13.23 4.12 -14.87
N ALA A 111 -14.34 3.81 -15.52
CA ALA A 111 -15.63 3.54 -14.85
C ALA A 111 -15.55 2.33 -13.91
N VAL A 112 -14.94 1.23 -14.36
CA VAL A 112 -14.70 0.05 -13.51
C VAL A 112 -13.78 0.39 -12.34
N ALA A 113 -12.69 1.12 -12.58
CA ALA A 113 -11.80 1.55 -11.51
C ALA A 113 -12.51 2.46 -10.50
N TRP A 114 -13.33 3.39 -10.98
CA TRP A 114 -14.14 4.25 -10.13
C TRP A 114 -15.11 3.44 -9.26
N GLN A 115 -15.87 2.51 -9.85
CA GLN A 115 -16.77 1.63 -9.13
C GLN A 115 -16.03 0.82 -8.05
N GLN A 116 -14.86 0.25 -8.39
CA GLN A 116 -14.07 -0.56 -7.47
C GLN A 116 -13.48 0.26 -6.31
N LEU A 117 -13.05 1.50 -6.56
CA LEU A 117 -12.46 2.35 -5.54
C LEU A 117 -13.51 3.02 -4.65
N TYR A 118 -14.52 3.68 -5.25
CA TYR A 118 -15.43 4.54 -4.49
C TYR A 118 -16.69 3.83 -3.99
N ILE A 119 -17.18 2.82 -4.71
CA ILE A 119 -18.41 2.10 -4.33
C ILE A 119 -18.06 0.82 -3.59
N ALA A 120 -17.28 -0.08 -4.22
CA ALA A 120 -16.90 -1.36 -3.63
C ALA A 120 -15.79 -1.22 -2.58
N GLN A 121 -15.05 -0.11 -2.56
CA GLN A 121 -13.91 0.16 -1.68
C GLN A 121 -12.92 -1.02 -1.62
N SER A 122 -12.65 -1.58 -2.78
CA SER A 122 -11.80 -2.75 -2.91
C SER A 122 -10.34 -2.40 -2.56
N SER A 123 -9.71 -3.27 -1.77
CA SER A 123 -8.33 -3.09 -1.30
C SER A 123 -7.35 -4.09 -1.92
N ASN A 124 -7.65 -4.62 -3.12
CA ASN A 124 -6.78 -5.58 -3.77
C ASN A 124 -5.45 -4.96 -4.23
N ASN A 125 -4.45 -5.82 -4.49
CA ASN A 125 -3.10 -5.37 -4.81
C ASN A 125 -3.02 -4.62 -6.16
N LEU A 126 -3.83 -5.01 -7.14
CA LEU A 126 -3.84 -4.37 -8.46
C LEU A 126 -4.29 -2.90 -8.34
N LEU A 127 -5.44 -2.66 -7.68
CA LEU A 127 -5.96 -1.32 -7.48
C LEU A 127 -4.99 -0.46 -6.65
N TYR A 128 -4.39 -1.03 -5.60
CA TYR A 128 -3.37 -0.32 -4.83
C TYR A 128 -2.21 0.14 -5.73
N ARG A 129 -1.66 -0.74 -6.57
CA ARG A 129 -0.57 -0.37 -7.49
C ARG A 129 -1.02 0.66 -8.54
N MET A 130 -2.23 0.55 -9.04
CA MET A 130 -2.80 1.56 -9.94
C MET A 130 -2.90 2.94 -9.28
N THR A 131 -3.36 3.02 -8.02
CA THR A 131 -3.46 4.29 -7.29
C THR A 131 -2.10 4.90 -6.91
N GLN A 132 -1.01 4.15 -6.96
CA GLN A 132 0.35 4.68 -6.83
C GLN A 132 0.80 5.43 -8.10
N ILE A 133 0.39 4.93 -9.27
CA ILE A 133 0.73 5.54 -10.58
C ILE A 133 -0.23 6.69 -10.88
N PHE A 134 -1.53 6.47 -10.72
CA PHE A 134 -2.57 7.47 -10.96
C PHE A 134 -3.00 8.07 -9.61
N PRO A 135 -2.74 9.36 -9.36
CA PRO A 135 -3.04 10.00 -8.07
C PRO A 135 -4.55 10.27 -7.89
N VAL A 136 -5.32 9.19 -7.69
CA VAL A 136 -6.76 9.26 -7.42
C VAL A 136 -6.97 9.74 -5.99
N PRO A 137 -7.84 10.74 -5.72
CA PRO A 137 -8.08 11.24 -4.37
C PRO A 137 -9.07 10.34 -3.61
N VAL A 138 -8.86 10.14 -2.30
CA VAL A 138 -9.80 9.49 -1.38
C VAL A 138 -10.54 10.51 -0.52
N ALA A 139 -9.96 11.68 -0.34
CA ALA A 139 -10.49 12.81 0.41
C ALA A 139 -9.77 14.09 0.00
N SER A 140 -10.19 15.22 0.54
CA SER A 140 -9.41 16.46 0.54
C SER A 140 -9.36 17.07 1.95
N ILE A 141 -8.30 17.80 2.24
CA ILE A 141 -8.11 18.54 3.49
C ILE A 141 -7.49 19.90 3.20
N ASP A 142 -8.19 20.97 3.56
CA ASP A 142 -7.75 22.36 3.38
C ASP A 142 -7.20 22.65 1.97
N GLY A 143 -7.93 22.15 0.94
CA GLY A 143 -7.60 22.30 -0.48
C GLY A 143 -6.57 21.29 -1.04
N GLU A 144 -5.95 20.46 -0.22
CA GLU A 144 -5.01 19.42 -0.64
C GLU A 144 -5.72 18.09 -0.87
N LEU A 145 -5.41 17.41 -1.98
CA LEU A 145 -5.96 16.11 -2.30
C LEU A 145 -5.22 14.99 -1.55
N VAL A 146 -5.97 14.17 -0.81
CA VAL A 146 -5.46 13.00 -0.11
C VAL A 146 -5.44 11.82 -1.08
N ARG A 147 -4.28 11.25 -1.36
CA ARG A 147 -4.12 10.14 -2.31
C ARG A 147 -4.77 8.86 -1.79
N TYR A 148 -5.47 8.19 -2.66
CA TYR A 148 -6.07 6.89 -2.34
C TYR A 148 -5.01 5.84 -1.96
N SER A 149 -3.82 5.87 -2.59
CA SER A 149 -2.68 5.00 -2.24
C SER A 149 -2.21 5.17 -0.79
N ASP A 150 -2.29 6.40 -0.25
CA ASP A 150 -1.85 6.70 1.12
C ASP A 150 -2.83 6.14 2.16
N TYR A 151 -4.11 6.14 1.83
CA TYR A 151 -5.14 5.43 2.60
C TYR A 151 -4.97 3.91 2.48
N LEU A 152 -4.83 3.38 1.26
CA LEU A 152 -4.77 1.94 1.03
C LEU A 152 -3.56 1.26 1.67
N VAL A 153 -2.39 1.89 1.69
CA VAL A 153 -1.21 1.29 2.31
C VAL A 153 -1.44 1.04 3.80
N GLN A 154 -2.08 1.98 4.50
CA GLN A 154 -2.41 1.84 5.91
C GLN A 154 -3.52 0.80 6.12
N TYR A 155 -4.63 0.94 5.41
CA TYR A 155 -5.78 0.04 5.52
C TYR A 155 -5.40 -1.42 5.23
N ARG A 156 -4.65 -1.67 4.17
CA ARG A 156 -4.23 -3.01 3.77
C ARG A 156 -3.25 -3.63 4.78
N GLY A 157 -2.31 -2.83 5.30
CA GLY A 157 -1.37 -3.27 6.31
C GLY A 157 -2.07 -3.67 7.60
N SER A 158 -2.96 -2.82 8.12
CA SER A 158 -3.72 -3.09 9.33
C SER A 158 -4.71 -4.25 9.16
N LYS A 159 -5.40 -4.35 8.01
CA LYS A 159 -6.26 -5.48 7.67
C LYS A 159 -5.49 -6.80 7.62
N PHE A 160 -4.29 -6.79 7.04
CA PHE A 160 -3.44 -7.98 6.97
C PHE A 160 -2.98 -8.41 8.36
N TYR A 161 -2.57 -7.47 9.20
CA TYR A 161 -2.16 -7.72 10.58
C TYR A 161 -3.32 -8.33 11.38
N LEU A 162 -4.51 -7.71 11.33
CA LEU A 162 -5.71 -8.19 12.00
C LEU A 162 -6.03 -9.65 11.67
N GLY A 163 -6.04 -10.00 10.37
CA GLY A 163 -6.40 -11.34 9.93
C GLY A 163 -5.33 -12.40 10.21
N LYS A 164 -4.06 -11.98 10.34
CA LYS A 164 -2.94 -12.91 10.46
C LYS A 164 -2.45 -13.11 11.90
N TYR A 165 -2.46 -12.07 12.72
CA TYR A 165 -1.85 -12.08 14.05
C TYR A 165 -2.86 -11.98 15.18
N ASP A 166 -3.94 -11.24 15.00
CA ASP A 166 -5.01 -11.16 16.00
C ASP A 166 -6.00 -12.32 15.86
N GLU A 167 -5.81 -13.19 14.85
CA GLU A 167 -6.63 -14.38 14.55
C GLU A 167 -8.14 -14.07 14.41
N ILE A 168 -8.49 -12.80 14.19
CA ILE A 168 -9.87 -12.36 14.04
C ILE A 168 -10.34 -12.74 12.63
N ARG A 169 -11.43 -13.48 12.57
CA ARG A 169 -12.10 -13.76 11.30
C ARG A 169 -12.70 -12.48 10.73
N ILE A 170 -12.11 -12.00 9.63
CA ILE A 170 -12.45 -10.73 8.98
C ILE A 170 -13.95 -10.66 8.56
N ASP A 171 -14.55 -11.80 8.26
CA ASP A 171 -15.95 -11.99 7.86
C ASP A 171 -16.92 -12.18 9.04
N SER A 172 -16.43 -12.28 10.26
CA SER A 172 -17.27 -12.26 11.48
C SER A 172 -17.82 -10.87 11.77
N ASP A 173 -18.79 -10.75 12.66
CA ASP A 173 -19.35 -9.47 13.09
C ASP A 173 -18.27 -8.59 13.73
N ASP A 174 -17.49 -9.16 14.67
CA ASP A 174 -16.36 -8.46 15.30
C ASP A 174 -15.32 -8.03 14.29
N GLY A 175 -14.99 -8.90 13.32
CA GLY A 175 -14.05 -8.57 12.25
C GLY A 175 -14.54 -7.41 11.37
N ARG A 176 -15.83 -7.36 11.06
CA ARG A 176 -16.43 -6.26 10.30
C ARG A 176 -16.39 -4.93 11.07
N GLU A 177 -16.67 -4.95 12.37
CA GLU A 177 -16.57 -3.74 13.22
C GLU A 177 -15.11 -3.27 13.32
N GLN A 178 -14.15 -4.18 13.54
CA GLN A 178 -12.73 -3.85 13.53
C GLN A 178 -12.29 -3.25 12.18
N LEU A 179 -12.77 -3.77 11.06
CA LEU A 179 -12.46 -3.22 9.74
C LEU A 179 -13.02 -1.81 9.54
N LYS A 180 -14.20 -1.49 10.10
CA LYS A 180 -14.74 -0.12 10.08
C LYS A 180 -13.81 0.83 10.83
N HIS A 181 -13.37 0.43 12.02
CA HIS A 181 -12.41 1.21 12.80
C HIS A 181 -11.09 1.40 12.05
N ILE A 182 -10.51 0.33 11.49
CA ILE A 182 -9.27 0.38 10.70
C ILE A 182 -9.43 1.29 9.47
N LYS A 183 -10.57 1.26 8.79
CA LYS A 183 -10.85 2.19 7.67
C LYS A 183 -10.79 3.64 8.13
N ARG A 184 -11.46 3.97 9.24
CA ARG A 184 -11.50 5.32 9.80
C ARG A 184 -10.10 5.79 10.21
N GLU A 185 -9.37 4.97 10.95
CA GLU A 185 -8.00 5.30 11.38
C GLU A 185 -7.05 5.46 10.17
N SER A 186 -7.18 4.62 9.16
CA SER A 186 -6.37 4.71 7.93
C SER A 186 -6.64 6.01 7.16
N LEU A 187 -7.91 6.42 7.08
CA LEU A 187 -8.29 7.70 6.46
C LEU A 187 -7.79 8.89 7.28
N ASN A 188 -7.97 8.86 8.60
CA ASN A 188 -7.46 9.88 9.51
C ASN A 188 -5.95 10.04 9.38
N ARG A 189 -5.22 8.91 9.30
CA ARG A 189 -3.77 8.94 9.10
C ARG A 189 -3.38 9.58 7.79
N ALA A 190 -4.05 9.23 6.69
CA ALA A 190 -3.80 9.81 5.38
C ALA A 190 -4.11 11.33 5.35
N LEU A 191 -5.18 11.77 6.03
CA LEU A 191 -5.52 13.19 6.20
C LEU A 191 -4.40 13.94 6.93
N VAL A 192 -3.94 13.41 8.09
CA VAL A 192 -2.85 14.01 8.87
C VAL A 192 -1.55 14.05 8.07
N ASP A 193 -1.21 12.98 7.35
CA ASP A 193 0.00 12.92 6.53
C ASP A 193 -0.03 13.94 5.38
N THR A 194 -1.19 14.11 4.74
CA THR A 194 -1.37 15.11 3.67
C THR A 194 -1.27 16.54 4.20
N TYR A 195 -1.93 16.83 5.32
CA TYR A 195 -1.87 18.15 5.94
C TYR A 195 -0.46 18.46 6.46
N ALA A 196 0.21 17.49 7.07
CA ALA A 196 1.61 17.63 7.46
C ALA A 196 2.52 17.90 6.25
N ALA A 197 2.30 17.26 5.11
CA ALA A 197 3.06 17.54 3.89
C ALA A 197 2.82 18.97 3.37
N LYS A 198 1.59 19.50 3.49
CA LYS A 198 1.28 20.90 3.19
C LYS A 198 2.07 21.85 4.09
N LEU A 199 2.00 21.65 5.42
CA LEU A 199 2.72 22.46 6.38
C LEU A 199 4.25 22.34 6.22
N ALA A 200 4.76 21.16 5.88
CA ALA A 200 6.18 20.97 5.60
C ALA A 200 6.66 21.87 4.46
N ARG A 201 5.89 22.00 3.37
CA ARG A 201 6.20 22.92 2.27
C ARG A 201 6.18 24.38 2.73
N GLN A 202 5.20 24.77 3.57
CA GLN A 202 5.08 26.12 4.09
C GLN A 202 6.23 26.51 5.03
N HIS A 203 6.73 25.55 5.80
CA HIS A 203 7.82 25.75 6.75
C HIS A 203 9.21 25.36 6.20
N ASN A 204 9.34 25.06 4.90
CA ASN A 204 10.58 24.61 4.26
C ASN A 204 11.22 23.39 4.95
N ILE A 205 10.37 22.47 5.46
CA ILE A 205 10.81 21.24 6.10
C ILE A 205 11.01 20.18 5.02
N MET A 206 12.26 19.71 4.89
CA MET A 206 12.65 18.67 3.94
C MET A 206 13.05 17.40 4.68
N VAL A 207 12.85 16.24 4.04
CA VAL A 207 13.29 14.93 4.51
C VAL A 207 14.10 14.29 3.40
N SER A 208 15.39 14.07 3.66
CA SER A 208 16.31 13.42 2.74
C SER A 208 16.19 11.89 2.81
N ASP A 209 16.76 11.18 1.83
CA ASP A 209 16.87 9.73 1.90
C ASP A 209 17.77 9.27 3.05
N GLN A 210 18.80 10.06 3.39
CA GLN A 210 19.68 9.79 4.53
C GLN A 210 18.93 9.88 5.88
N ASP A 211 17.96 10.80 6.03
CA ASP A 211 17.10 10.83 7.22
C ASP A 211 16.33 9.52 7.38
N ILE A 212 15.79 9.00 6.26
CA ILE A 212 15.04 7.75 6.22
C ILE A 212 15.96 6.57 6.58
N ASP A 213 17.13 6.52 5.95
CA ASP A 213 18.11 5.45 6.20
C ASP A 213 18.56 5.45 7.65
N THR A 214 18.77 6.62 8.26
CA THR A 214 19.11 6.76 9.68
C THR A 214 18.03 6.17 10.58
N VAL A 215 16.75 6.47 10.32
CA VAL A 215 15.64 5.93 11.11
C VAL A 215 15.52 4.41 10.93
N ILE A 216 15.63 3.91 9.70
CA ILE A 216 15.61 2.47 9.43
C ILE A 216 16.77 1.76 10.12
N GLU A 217 17.96 2.35 10.06
CA GLU A 217 19.16 1.81 10.71
C GLU A 217 18.99 1.73 12.23
N GLN A 218 18.44 2.76 12.85
CA GLN A 218 18.11 2.72 14.28
C GLN A 218 17.10 1.62 14.63
N GLN A 219 16.10 1.40 13.78
CA GLN A 219 15.08 0.37 13.99
C GLN A 219 15.60 -1.05 13.76
N ARG A 220 16.69 -1.22 13.02
CA ARG A 220 17.36 -2.51 12.84
C ARG A 220 18.17 -2.94 14.07
N ASN A 221 18.50 -2.01 14.96
CA ASN A 221 19.12 -2.31 16.23
C ASN A 221 18.09 -2.88 17.19
N THR A 222 18.20 -4.16 17.53
CA THR A 222 17.29 -4.88 18.44
C THR A 222 17.98 -5.30 19.71
N ALA A 223 17.24 -5.81 20.68
CA ALA A 223 17.79 -6.36 21.91
C ALA A 223 18.78 -7.51 21.67
N ASN A 224 18.64 -8.22 20.54
CA ASN A 224 19.50 -9.35 20.18
C ASN A 224 20.61 -8.97 19.18
N GLY A 225 20.85 -7.68 18.99
CA GLY A 225 21.80 -7.14 18.04
C GLY A 225 21.16 -6.56 16.79
N LYS A 226 22.00 -6.11 15.87
CA LYS A 226 21.58 -5.51 14.62
C LYS A 226 21.17 -6.58 13.61
N ILE A 227 19.93 -6.49 13.10
CA ILE A 227 19.43 -7.39 12.06
C ILE A 227 19.83 -6.90 10.66
N SER A 228 19.95 -7.83 9.70
CA SER A 228 20.23 -7.49 8.31
C SER A 228 19.10 -6.70 7.66
N GLN A 229 19.37 -6.01 6.55
CA GLN A 229 18.34 -5.29 5.80
C GLN A 229 17.27 -6.26 5.27
N GLU A 230 17.71 -7.43 4.76
CA GLU A 230 16.80 -8.46 4.24
C GLU A 230 15.85 -8.98 5.32
N THR A 231 16.38 -9.22 6.55
CA THR A 231 15.57 -9.65 7.69
C THR A 231 14.56 -8.57 8.08
N TYR A 232 14.98 -7.32 8.07
CA TYR A 232 14.12 -6.18 8.38
C TYR A 232 12.99 -6.01 7.35
N ASP A 233 13.33 -6.08 6.04
CA ASP A 233 12.37 -6.02 4.96
C ASP A 233 11.40 -7.22 4.97
N ALA A 234 11.91 -8.42 5.31
CA ALA A 234 11.09 -9.61 5.49
C ALA A 234 10.11 -9.45 6.66
N SER A 235 10.55 -8.86 7.78
CA SER A 235 9.69 -8.58 8.94
C SER A 235 8.56 -7.61 8.59
N SER A 236 8.86 -6.51 7.88
CA SER A 236 7.86 -5.55 7.42
C SER A 236 6.83 -6.19 6.47
N ARG A 237 7.30 -7.04 5.55
CA ARG A 237 6.43 -7.80 4.65
C ARG A 237 5.59 -8.82 5.41
N MET A 238 6.16 -9.49 6.39
CA MET A 238 5.48 -10.49 7.19
C MET A 238 4.41 -9.87 8.08
N MET A 239 4.65 -8.69 8.67
CA MET A 239 3.71 -8.02 9.58
C MET A 239 2.61 -7.25 8.85
N TYR A 240 2.96 -6.51 7.80
CA TYR A 240 2.04 -5.56 7.15
C TYR A 240 1.79 -5.84 5.67
N ASN A 241 2.42 -6.86 5.09
CA ASN A 241 2.42 -7.12 3.65
C ASN A 241 2.88 -5.89 2.83
N TRP A 242 3.80 -5.10 3.39
CA TRP A 242 4.39 -3.94 2.73
C TRP A 242 5.64 -4.34 1.94
N SER A 243 5.83 -3.71 0.78
CA SER A 243 7.11 -3.76 0.09
C SER A 243 8.13 -2.85 0.79
N PRO A 244 9.44 -3.03 0.55
CA PRO A 244 10.47 -2.11 1.07
C PRO A 244 10.21 -0.65 0.70
N SER A 245 9.70 -0.38 -0.51
CA SER A 245 9.33 0.98 -0.94
C SER A 245 8.13 1.53 -0.18
N ASP A 246 7.10 0.71 0.09
CA ASP A 246 5.94 1.12 0.91
C ASP A 246 6.40 1.49 2.32
N TYR A 247 7.31 0.69 2.90
CA TYR A 247 7.86 0.95 4.23
C TYR A 247 8.68 2.24 4.27
N ARG A 248 9.60 2.46 3.31
CA ARG A 248 10.38 3.71 3.22
C ARG A 248 9.48 4.94 3.10
N GLN A 249 8.39 4.85 2.34
CA GLN A 249 7.40 5.92 2.23
C GLN A 249 6.69 6.17 3.57
N ALA A 250 6.33 5.12 4.31
CA ALA A 250 5.73 5.25 5.63
C ALA A 250 6.69 5.93 6.63
N VAL A 251 7.97 5.55 6.62
CA VAL A 251 9.03 6.20 7.42
C VAL A 251 9.18 7.66 7.03
N ARG A 252 9.27 8.00 5.73
CA ARG A 252 9.33 9.39 5.25
C ARG A 252 8.18 10.23 5.81
N ARG A 253 6.93 9.73 5.70
CA ARG A 253 5.75 10.43 6.21
C ARG A 253 5.81 10.60 7.72
N SER A 254 6.29 9.62 8.47
CA SER A 254 6.42 9.74 9.92
C SER A 254 7.44 10.82 10.31
N ILE A 255 8.57 10.91 9.61
CA ILE A 255 9.58 11.95 9.83
C ILE A 255 9.00 13.34 9.49
N VAL A 256 8.31 13.49 8.35
CA VAL A 256 7.64 14.74 7.98
C VAL A 256 6.67 15.17 9.07
N ARG A 257 5.80 14.27 9.50
CA ARG A 257 4.81 14.52 10.55
C ARG A 257 5.46 14.96 11.86
N ALA A 258 6.51 14.27 12.29
CA ALA A 258 7.24 14.60 13.50
C ALA A 258 7.89 15.99 13.41
N ARG A 259 8.62 16.28 12.31
CA ARG A 259 9.27 17.57 12.10
C ARG A 259 8.26 18.72 12.05
N VAL A 260 7.13 18.52 11.37
CA VAL A 260 6.05 19.52 11.33
C VAL A 260 5.42 19.72 12.70
N ALA A 261 5.13 18.64 13.44
CA ALA A 261 4.57 18.75 14.77
C ALA A 261 5.44 19.60 15.69
N PHE A 262 6.77 19.44 15.65
CA PHE A 262 7.70 20.30 16.38
C PHE A 262 7.73 21.75 15.89
N ALA A 263 7.52 21.98 14.60
CA ALA A 263 7.55 23.33 14.04
C ALA A 263 6.30 24.15 14.37
N VAL A 264 5.12 23.48 14.48
CA VAL A 264 3.84 24.16 14.67
C VAL A 264 3.41 24.27 16.13
N ASP A 265 3.89 23.39 17.02
CA ASP A 265 3.44 23.36 18.43
C ASP A 265 4.26 24.30 19.32
N LYS A 266 3.94 25.58 19.23
CA LYS A 266 4.57 26.62 20.07
C LYS A 266 4.27 26.41 21.57
N THR A 267 3.08 25.90 21.91
CA THR A 267 2.70 25.62 23.29
C THR A 267 3.59 24.57 23.94
N ALA A 268 3.83 23.46 23.21
CA ALA A 268 4.75 22.41 23.68
C ALA A 268 6.20 22.92 23.77
N ASP A 269 6.62 23.80 22.84
CA ASP A 269 7.94 24.42 22.89
C ASP A 269 8.11 25.36 24.12
N GLU A 270 7.09 26.11 24.47
CA GLU A 270 7.08 26.92 25.72
C GLU A 270 7.08 26.04 26.97
N LEU A 271 6.27 24.97 26.99
CA LEU A 271 6.25 24.01 28.11
C LEU A 271 7.61 23.33 28.28
N GLN A 272 8.26 22.94 27.17
CA GLN A 272 9.58 22.36 27.18
C GLN A 272 10.63 23.31 27.78
N ARG A 273 10.60 24.60 27.42
CA ARG A 273 11.52 25.61 28.01
C ARG A 273 11.28 25.79 29.50
N LYS A 274 10.02 25.87 29.95
CA LYS A 274 9.66 25.90 31.37
C LYS A 274 10.14 24.65 32.10
N ALA A 275 9.90 23.46 31.49
CA ALA A 275 10.35 22.20 32.03
C ALA A 275 11.88 22.17 32.20
N ALA A 276 12.64 22.65 31.20
CA ALA A 276 14.10 22.69 31.28
C ALA A 276 14.61 23.48 32.49
N GLY A 277 14.02 24.64 32.81
CA GLY A 277 14.34 25.41 34.00
C GLY A 277 14.01 24.66 35.31
N LEU A 278 12.84 24.02 35.37
CA LEU A 278 12.42 23.25 36.55
C LEU A 278 13.26 21.97 36.71
N VAL A 279 13.63 21.29 35.64
CA VAL A 279 14.50 20.12 35.69
C VAL A 279 15.88 20.45 36.23
N ALA A 280 16.45 21.58 35.81
CA ALA A 280 17.75 22.04 36.29
C ALA A 280 17.71 22.38 37.78
N SER A 281 16.65 23.02 38.26
CA SER A 281 16.53 23.47 39.67
C SER A 281 16.13 22.36 40.63
N SER A 282 15.40 21.33 40.20
CA SER A 282 14.83 20.27 41.05
C SER A 282 15.56 18.93 40.96
N ASN A 283 16.72 18.87 40.25
CA ASN A 283 17.44 17.63 39.99
C ASN A 283 16.55 16.51 39.36
N GLY A 284 15.58 16.92 38.54
CA GLY A 284 14.75 15.98 37.79
C GLY A 284 13.67 15.28 38.62
N GLU A 285 13.05 15.94 39.56
CA GLU A 285 11.84 15.45 40.25
C GLU A 285 10.63 15.55 39.31
N PHE A 286 10.58 14.69 38.28
CA PHE A 286 9.65 14.78 37.17
C PHE A 286 8.17 14.81 37.56
N ALA A 287 7.77 14.11 38.63
CA ALA A 287 6.40 14.12 39.10
C ALA A 287 5.94 15.50 39.58
N LYS A 288 6.81 16.19 40.34
CA LYS A 288 6.55 17.57 40.80
C LYS A 288 6.52 18.53 39.61
N ILE A 289 7.49 18.39 38.70
CA ILE A 289 7.56 19.21 37.49
C ILE A 289 6.30 19.05 36.62
N ALA A 290 5.85 17.82 36.37
CA ALA A 290 4.63 17.58 35.60
C ALA A 290 3.39 18.24 36.26
N THR A 291 3.32 18.24 37.59
CA THR A 291 2.24 18.89 38.31
C THR A 291 2.33 20.44 38.18
N GLN A 292 3.52 21.03 38.27
CA GLN A 292 3.75 22.46 38.13
C GLN A 292 3.51 22.96 36.69
N LEU A 293 3.83 22.16 35.69
CA LEU A 293 3.56 22.49 34.28
C LEU A 293 2.06 22.47 33.97
N GLY A 294 1.27 21.73 34.75
CA GLY A 294 -0.17 21.65 34.58
C GLY A 294 -0.56 20.96 33.27
N GLY A 295 -1.70 21.36 32.73
CA GLY A 295 -2.25 20.81 31.50
C GLY A 295 -3.40 19.85 31.76
N SER A 296 -4.19 19.55 30.69
CA SER A 296 -5.36 18.68 30.76
C SER A 296 -5.44 17.78 29.51
N GLY A 297 -6.08 16.64 29.65
CA GLY A 297 -6.31 15.73 28.55
C GLY A 297 -4.99 15.28 27.89
N ARG A 298 -4.96 15.29 26.55
CA ARG A 298 -3.82 14.81 25.75
C ARG A 298 -2.59 15.73 25.76
N SER A 299 -2.73 16.99 26.19
CA SER A 299 -1.62 17.94 26.27
C SER A 299 -0.92 17.94 27.63
N LYS A 300 -1.40 17.14 28.59
CA LYS A 300 -0.80 17.03 29.91
C LYS A 300 0.56 16.35 29.84
N PRO A 301 1.63 16.97 30.44
CA PRO A 301 2.91 16.28 30.59
C PRO A 301 2.76 14.96 31.37
N GLN A 302 3.47 13.95 30.94
CA GLN A 302 3.39 12.60 31.49
C GLN A 302 4.74 12.19 32.08
N VAL A 303 4.70 11.45 33.19
CA VAL A 303 5.89 10.86 33.79
C VAL A 303 5.81 9.35 33.63
N GLY A 304 6.91 8.74 33.27
CA GLY A 304 6.99 7.29 33.09
C GLY A 304 8.36 6.75 33.48
N ASP A 305 8.41 5.42 33.48
CA ASP A 305 9.60 4.64 33.72
C ASP A 305 9.77 3.66 32.56
N SER A 306 10.97 3.54 32.01
CA SER A 306 11.25 2.69 30.87
C SER A 306 11.23 1.19 31.21
N GLY A 307 11.32 0.83 32.50
CA GLY A 307 11.77 -0.51 32.89
C GLY A 307 13.20 -0.79 32.45
N LEU A 308 13.66 -2.02 32.66
CA LEU A 308 14.97 -2.46 32.16
C LEU A 308 14.90 -2.78 30.68
N ILE A 309 15.54 -1.98 29.86
CA ILE A 309 15.58 -2.13 28.39
C ILE A 309 17.02 -2.28 27.90
N ASN A 310 17.20 -2.91 26.74
CA ASN A 310 18.49 -3.15 26.12
C ASN A 310 19.13 -1.86 25.59
N LEU A 311 20.45 -1.68 25.76
CA LEU A 311 21.18 -0.51 25.29
C LEU A 311 21.11 -0.33 23.76
N ALA A 312 20.99 -1.38 22.98
CA ALA A 312 20.93 -1.32 21.53
C ALA A 312 19.51 -1.04 20.99
N SER A 313 18.50 -0.97 21.89
CA SER A 313 17.10 -0.74 21.47
C SER A 313 16.77 0.74 21.29
N SER A 314 15.56 1.00 20.80
CA SER A 314 14.93 2.32 20.84
C SER A 314 13.74 2.32 21.80
N TYR A 315 13.44 3.45 22.41
CA TYR A 315 12.29 3.65 23.29
C TYR A 315 11.54 4.90 22.88
N ASN A 316 10.34 4.75 22.36
CA ASN A 316 9.48 5.86 21.91
C ASN A 316 10.22 6.85 20.98
N GLY A 317 11.04 6.34 20.07
CA GLY A 317 11.84 7.15 19.17
C GLY A 317 13.09 7.80 19.78
N LEU A 318 13.45 7.42 21.00
CA LEU A 318 14.71 7.77 21.63
C LEU A 318 15.73 6.64 21.38
N ALA A 319 16.93 6.99 20.94
CA ALA A 319 18.03 6.03 20.86
C ALA A 319 18.54 5.73 22.28
N VAL A 320 18.32 4.53 22.79
CA VAL A 320 18.72 4.13 24.15
C VAL A 320 20.24 4.18 24.32
N SER A 321 21.00 3.93 23.26
CA SER A 321 22.48 4.09 23.26
C SER A 321 22.92 5.54 23.54
N GLU A 322 22.15 6.54 23.10
CA GLU A 322 22.44 7.96 23.42
C GLU A 322 22.08 8.29 24.88
N ILE A 323 20.93 7.77 25.36
CA ILE A 323 20.55 7.91 26.77
C ILE A 323 21.59 7.28 27.68
N ALA A 324 22.17 6.17 27.27
CA ALA A 324 23.21 5.47 28.04
C ALA A 324 24.52 6.26 28.21
N LYS A 325 24.75 7.31 27.43
CA LYS A 325 25.87 8.22 27.58
C LYS A 325 25.67 9.26 28.69
N LEU A 326 24.41 9.41 29.15
CA LEU A 326 24.08 10.35 30.22
C LEU A 326 24.64 9.86 31.56
N GLU A 327 25.02 10.81 32.41
CA GLU A 327 25.50 10.53 33.76
C GLU A 327 24.33 10.02 34.62
N PRO A 328 24.48 8.85 35.28
CA PRO A 328 23.42 8.32 36.15
C PRO A 328 23.06 9.31 37.28
N GLY A 329 21.75 9.42 37.55
CA GLY A 329 21.22 10.29 38.56
C GLY A 329 21.09 11.77 38.14
N LYS A 330 21.67 12.18 37.01
CA LYS A 330 21.48 13.54 36.48
C LYS A 330 20.41 13.56 35.40
N PRO A 331 19.49 14.54 35.41
CA PRO A 331 18.50 14.69 34.36
C PRO A 331 19.14 15.25 33.07
N SER A 332 18.64 14.81 31.93
CA SER A 332 19.02 15.33 30.60
C SER A 332 18.41 16.70 30.33
N GLY A 333 18.92 17.40 29.34
CA GLY A 333 18.16 18.44 28.62
C GLY A 333 16.99 17.83 27.83
N ALA A 334 16.24 18.70 27.14
CA ALA A 334 15.13 18.24 26.28
C ALA A 334 15.63 17.44 25.06
N ILE A 335 15.11 16.25 24.89
CA ILE A 335 15.39 15.35 23.76
C ILE A 335 14.13 15.27 22.91
N LYS A 336 14.25 15.51 21.59
CA LYS A 336 13.16 15.35 20.64
C LYS A 336 13.03 13.89 20.22
N SER A 337 11.84 13.32 20.37
CA SER A 337 11.55 11.99 19.83
C SER A 337 11.51 12.01 18.30
N THR A 338 12.03 10.97 17.65
CA THR A 338 12.01 10.82 16.18
C THR A 338 10.71 10.23 15.67
N THR A 339 9.94 9.53 16.50
CA THR A 339 8.73 8.80 16.10
C THR A 339 7.49 9.14 16.90
N ASP A 340 7.66 9.40 18.20
CA ASP A 340 6.58 9.72 19.12
C ASP A 340 6.59 11.23 19.41
N SER A 341 6.07 11.98 18.47
CA SER A 341 6.07 13.46 18.45
C SER A 341 5.95 14.15 19.82
N GLY A 342 7.08 14.34 20.51
CA GLY A 342 7.14 14.97 21.83
C GLY A 342 8.55 15.24 22.32
N TYR A 343 8.64 16.01 23.40
CA TYR A 343 9.90 16.27 24.10
C TYR A 343 10.03 15.33 25.30
N TYR A 344 11.22 14.81 25.50
CA TYR A 344 11.58 13.98 26.64
C TYR A 344 12.69 14.62 27.46
N PHE A 345 12.54 14.59 28.79
CA PHE A 345 13.62 14.77 29.74
C PHE A 345 13.82 13.42 30.42
N VAL A 346 15.04 12.96 30.49
CA VAL A 346 15.36 11.59 30.93
C VAL A 346 16.33 11.65 32.10
N LYS A 347 16.14 10.77 33.09
CA LYS A 347 17.08 10.56 34.18
C LYS A 347 17.38 9.08 34.31
N VAL A 348 18.65 8.72 34.11
CA VAL A 348 19.12 7.35 34.23
C VAL A 348 19.12 6.94 35.69
N ASN A 349 18.39 5.89 36.02
CA ASN A 349 18.28 5.36 37.38
C ASN A 349 19.24 4.18 37.61
N GLU A 350 19.35 3.32 36.59
CA GLU A 350 20.14 2.08 36.66
C GLU A 350 20.72 1.77 35.30
N LYS A 351 21.98 1.34 35.27
CA LYS A 351 22.67 0.95 34.05
C LYS A 351 23.68 -0.16 34.33
N ASN A 352 23.70 -1.17 33.44
CA ASN A 352 24.76 -2.19 33.40
C ASN A 352 25.27 -2.33 31.94
N ASP A 353 26.12 -3.34 31.67
CA ASP A 353 26.75 -3.52 30.34
C ASP A 353 25.78 -3.77 29.20
N SER A 354 24.57 -4.23 29.45
CA SER A 354 23.58 -4.62 28.44
C SER A 354 22.25 -3.91 28.53
N LYS A 355 21.89 -3.38 29.71
CA LYS A 355 20.57 -2.80 29.99
C LYS A 355 20.66 -1.48 30.72
N ILE A 356 19.59 -0.70 30.58
CA ILE A 356 19.39 0.59 31.25
C ILE A 356 17.96 0.73 31.71
N ARG A 357 17.75 1.42 32.82
CA ARG A 357 16.44 1.89 33.28
C ARG A 357 16.52 3.38 33.51
N PHE A 358 15.53 4.09 33.05
CA PHE A 358 15.41 5.53 33.23
C PHE A 358 13.97 5.94 33.48
N THR A 359 13.80 7.00 34.27
CA THR A 359 12.54 7.74 34.36
C THR A 359 12.57 8.87 33.34
N TYR A 360 11.37 9.29 32.92
CA TYR A 360 11.24 10.39 31.97
C TYR A 360 10.04 11.27 32.24
N LEU A 361 10.18 12.55 31.86
CA LEU A 361 9.08 13.49 31.67
C LEU A 361 8.84 13.65 30.18
N TYR A 362 7.64 13.37 29.73
CA TYR A 362 7.19 13.49 28.35
C TYR A 362 6.23 14.66 28.17
N ILE A 363 6.52 15.55 27.23
CA ILE A 363 5.66 16.67 26.83
C ILE A 363 5.17 16.39 25.41
N PRO A 364 3.87 16.03 25.25
CA PRO A 364 3.32 15.67 23.96
C PRO A 364 3.13 16.87 23.04
N LEU A 365 3.30 16.67 21.74
CA LEU A 365 2.90 17.60 20.70
C LEU A 365 1.45 17.32 20.30
N THR A 366 0.58 18.31 20.38
CA THR A 366 -0.86 18.14 20.14
C THR A 366 -1.40 19.06 19.05
N GLU A 367 -0.66 20.09 18.69
CA GLU A 367 -1.14 21.17 17.82
C GLU A 367 -1.51 20.67 16.42
N LEU A 368 -0.68 19.85 15.78
CA LEU A 368 -0.99 19.29 14.45
C LEU A 368 -2.33 18.50 14.46
N THR A 369 -2.56 17.71 15.50
CA THR A 369 -3.80 16.94 15.64
C THR A 369 -5.00 17.85 15.91
N LYS A 370 -4.83 18.91 16.71
CA LYS A 370 -5.87 19.92 16.96
C LYS A 370 -6.24 20.66 15.67
N GLN A 371 -5.26 21.08 14.89
CA GLN A 371 -5.52 21.76 13.61
C GLN A 371 -6.29 20.88 12.65
N VAL A 372 -5.93 19.59 12.52
CA VAL A 372 -6.69 18.65 11.68
C VAL A 372 -8.12 18.48 12.22
N ALA A 373 -8.31 18.37 13.52
CA ALA A 373 -9.66 18.30 14.13
C ALA A 373 -10.47 19.57 13.87
N GLN A 374 -9.84 20.73 13.95
CA GLN A 374 -10.47 22.02 13.64
C GLN A 374 -10.88 22.11 12.17
N LEU A 375 -10.00 21.70 11.25
CA LEU A 375 -10.33 21.66 9.82
C LEU A 375 -11.51 20.74 9.50
N LYS A 376 -11.66 19.65 10.24
CA LYS A 376 -12.84 18.78 10.13
C LYS A 376 -14.10 19.49 10.60
N SER A 377 -14.06 20.14 11.76
CA SER A 377 -15.22 20.87 12.30
C SER A 377 -15.63 22.07 11.43
N ASP A 378 -14.67 22.70 10.77
CA ASP A 378 -14.88 23.83 9.85
C ASP A 378 -15.36 23.40 8.45
N GLY A 379 -15.59 22.10 8.23
CA GLY A 379 -16.02 21.58 6.93
C GLY A 379 -14.95 21.64 5.83
N LYS A 380 -13.68 21.84 6.19
CA LYS A 380 -12.55 21.89 5.24
C LYS A 380 -11.98 20.52 4.91
N VAL A 381 -12.63 19.45 5.38
CA VAL A 381 -12.33 18.07 5.02
C VAL A 381 -13.51 17.50 4.26
N GLN A 382 -13.26 16.98 3.06
CA GLN A 382 -14.26 16.27 2.24
C GLN A 382 -13.79 14.85 2.03
N GLU A 383 -14.60 13.89 2.42
CA GLU A 383 -14.34 12.46 2.23
C GLU A 383 -15.10 11.99 0.97
N TYR A 384 -14.40 11.30 0.06
CA TYR A 384 -14.98 10.84 -1.21
C TYR A 384 -15.39 9.37 -1.16
N ILE A 385 -15.11 8.68 -0.06
CA ILE A 385 -15.56 7.32 0.23
C ILE A 385 -16.42 7.32 1.50
N ASP A 386 -17.36 6.40 1.57
CA ASP A 386 -18.13 6.18 2.79
C ASP A 386 -17.30 5.40 3.80
N VAL A 387 -16.88 6.10 4.86
CA VAL A 387 -16.16 5.49 5.98
C VAL A 387 -16.97 5.77 7.24
N PRO A 388 -17.43 4.72 7.95
CA PRO A 388 -18.28 4.88 9.14
C PRO A 388 -17.67 5.86 10.15
N GLN A 389 -18.46 6.82 10.61
CA GLN A 389 -18.12 7.63 11.78
C GLN A 389 -18.30 6.73 13.02
N LYS A 390 -17.50 6.96 14.06
CA LYS A 390 -17.72 6.25 15.33
C LYS A 390 -19.06 6.58 15.90
#